data_e78343a12acda5bda2bdf97411d9ad07
#
_entry.id   e78343a12acda5bda2bdf97411d9ad07
#
_cell.length_a   1.000
_cell.length_b   1.000
_cell.length_c   1.000
_cell.angle_alpha   90.00
_cell.angle_beta   90.00
_cell.angle_gamma   90.00
#
_symmetry.space_group_name_H-M   'P 1'
#
loop_
_entity.id
_entity.type
_entity.pdbx_description
1 polymer ?
#
loop_
_entity_poly.entity_id
_entity_poly.type
_entity_poly.pdbx_seq_one_letter_code
_entity_poly.pdbx_strand_id
1 'polypeptide(L)'
;ILTKDDALGITKKDFAFSQEDIEDYFRLNEIILDKETSKDIFNKTLGWPYVVHLYMEAYKNKHTDADKTVLDKAYTFIENNVWLELSDDERQFLATMSVFSSFNLNQCMKQTFLEEKMCLKLLNSIPLINYDEHTRRYSFNPMFDGFILQVLDEMPVDEVTKITLRAADTNLDDGNYFEAMKLYSHSKEYRKIYQHNIDFIDIYPYVIKQNKDVFTDIANHYWDIEKEGHYEFSLIICFSLLMFNEKHMVETLLTDIT
;
A
#
# COMPACT_ATOMS: atom_id res chain seq x y z
N ILE A 1 8.55 40.59 16.75
CA ILE A 1 7.26 39.93 16.41
C ILE A 1 7.32 39.69 14.91
N LEU A 2 7.68 38.46 14.50
CA LEU A 2 7.65 38.06 13.11
C LEU A 2 6.18 37.96 12.67
N THR A 3 5.84 38.61 11.56
CA THR A 3 4.51 38.47 10.95
C THR A 3 4.40 37.07 10.32
N LYS A 4 3.17 36.60 10.11
CA LYS A 4 2.90 35.25 9.56
C LYS A 4 3.55 35.02 8.18
N ASP A 5 3.89 36.11 7.48
CA ASP A 5 4.54 36.12 6.16
C ASP A 5 6.08 35.99 6.22
N ASP A 6 6.68 36.12 7.40
CA ASP A 6 8.15 36.04 7.59
C ASP A 6 8.61 34.67 8.12
N ALA A 7 7.67 33.73 8.38
CA ALA A 7 7.98 32.39 8.85
C ALA A 7 8.24 31.45 7.68
N LEU A 8 9.49 31.02 7.49
CA LEU A 8 9.85 29.95 6.58
C LEU A 8 9.34 28.63 7.17
N GLY A 9 8.28 28.08 6.60
CA GLY A 9 7.78 26.76 6.99
C GLY A 9 8.68 25.67 6.42
N ILE A 10 9.50 25.05 7.24
CA ILE A 10 10.29 23.88 6.84
C ILE A 10 9.43 22.64 7.03
N THR A 11 9.26 21.86 5.97
CA THR A 11 8.44 20.63 5.95
C THR A 11 9.32 19.39 5.77
N LYS A 12 8.75 18.21 5.95
CA LYS A 12 9.46 16.94 5.69
C LYS A 12 10.01 16.88 4.26
N LYS A 13 9.31 17.48 3.28
CA LYS A 13 9.72 17.51 1.87
C LYS A 13 11.02 18.30 1.65
N ASP A 14 11.29 19.29 2.48
CA ASP A 14 12.49 20.13 2.37
C ASP A 14 13.77 19.39 2.81
N PHE A 15 13.61 18.28 3.53
CA PHE A 15 14.71 17.40 3.95
C PHE A 15 14.85 16.15 3.10
N ALA A 16 13.86 15.82 2.28
CA ALA A 16 13.92 14.63 1.44
C ALA A 16 14.87 14.86 0.26
N PHE A 17 15.72 13.87 0.00
CA PHE A 17 16.58 13.87 -1.18
C PHE A 17 15.75 13.63 -2.44
N SER A 18 15.95 14.44 -3.46
CA SER A 18 15.49 14.14 -4.81
C SER A 18 16.31 12.99 -5.41
N GLN A 19 15.91 12.47 -6.55
CA GLN A 19 16.71 11.48 -7.26
C GLN A 19 18.11 12.04 -7.62
N GLU A 20 18.18 13.30 -8.01
CA GLU A 20 19.44 13.99 -8.33
C GLU A 20 20.34 14.14 -7.09
N ASP A 21 19.76 14.50 -5.93
CA ASP A 21 20.50 14.57 -4.67
C ASP A 21 21.05 13.20 -4.26
N ILE A 22 20.33 12.10 -4.52
CA ILE A 22 20.81 10.74 -4.29
C ILE A 22 22.02 10.44 -5.17
N GLU A 23 21.95 10.75 -6.47
CA GLU A 23 23.05 10.55 -7.41
C GLU A 23 24.30 11.36 -6.96
N ASP A 24 24.10 12.61 -6.54
CA ASP A 24 25.18 13.47 -6.05
C ASP A 24 25.76 12.97 -4.73
N TYR A 25 24.92 12.53 -3.80
CA TYR A 25 25.36 11.98 -2.53
C TYR A 25 26.22 10.71 -2.70
N PHE A 26 25.81 9.81 -3.60
CA PHE A 26 26.59 8.62 -3.92
C PHE A 26 27.90 8.98 -4.64
N ARG A 27 27.87 9.94 -5.55
CA ARG A 27 29.09 10.44 -6.25
C ARG A 27 30.12 11.04 -5.28
N LEU A 28 29.66 11.77 -4.28
CA LEU A 28 30.52 12.30 -3.20
C LEU A 28 31.21 11.17 -2.39
N ASN A 29 30.62 9.97 -2.40
CA ASN A 29 31.17 8.78 -1.75
C ASN A 29 31.89 7.83 -2.76
N GLU A 30 32.28 8.34 -3.94
CA GLU A 30 33.00 7.62 -4.99
C GLU A 30 32.20 6.45 -5.62
N ILE A 31 30.86 6.52 -5.56
CA ILE A 31 29.95 5.53 -6.15
C ILE A 31 29.16 6.21 -7.27
N ILE A 32 29.20 5.60 -8.45
CA ILE A 32 28.41 6.07 -9.61
C ILE A 32 27.21 5.15 -9.76
N LEU A 33 26.00 5.72 -9.58
CA LEU A 33 24.75 5.04 -9.84
C LEU A 33 24.32 5.26 -11.30
N ASP A 34 23.71 4.25 -11.91
CA ASP A 34 22.90 4.46 -13.11
C ASP A 34 21.52 5.05 -12.74
N LYS A 35 20.80 5.56 -13.75
CA LYS A 35 19.52 6.23 -13.53
C LYS A 35 18.39 5.30 -13.06
N GLU A 36 18.47 4.03 -13.38
CA GLU A 36 17.49 3.03 -12.97
C GLU A 36 17.67 2.72 -11.48
N THR A 37 18.89 2.49 -11.07
CA THR A 37 19.25 2.25 -9.67
C THR A 37 18.94 3.46 -8.77
N SER A 38 19.28 4.68 -9.20
CA SER A 38 18.96 5.89 -8.42
C SER A 38 17.46 6.11 -8.27
N LYS A 39 16.70 5.84 -9.33
CA LYS A 39 15.23 5.88 -9.31
C LYS A 39 14.64 4.80 -8.40
N ASP A 40 15.18 3.57 -8.43
CA ASP A 40 14.74 2.48 -7.56
C ASP A 40 14.96 2.83 -6.08
N ILE A 41 16.15 3.34 -5.72
CA ILE A 41 16.44 3.81 -4.36
C ILE A 41 15.48 4.93 -3.96
N PHE A 42 15.24 5.91 -4.85
CA PHE A 42 14.28 6.98 -4.57
C PHE A 42 12.88 6.45 -4.31
N ASN A 43 12.38 5.55 -5.16
CA ASN A 43 11.04 4.95 -5.01
C ASN A 43 10.88 4.18 -3.70
N LYS A 44 11.91 3.46 -3.26
CA LYS A 44 11.92 2.69 -2.01
C LYS A 44 12.01 3.57 -0.77
N THR A 45 12.67 4.73 -0.86
CA THR A 45 12.97 5.59 0.30
C THR A 45 12.14 6.86 0.35
N LEU A 46 11.58 7.30 -0.78
CA LEU A 46 11.04 8.65 -1.00
C LEU A 46 12.02 9.73 -0.57
N GLY A 47 13.32 9.48 -0.78
CA GLY A 47 14.39 10.40 -0.42
C GLY A 47 14.66 10.51 1.08
N TRP A 48 14.20 9.60 1.91
CA TRP A 48 14.48 9.65 3.35
C TRP A 48 15.99 9.55 3.60
N PRO A 49 16.65 10.63 4.11
CA PRO A 49 18.12 10.72 4.12
C PRO A 49 18.82 9.61 4.87
N TYR A 50 18.24 9.15 5.99
CA TYR A 50 18.80 8.06 6.77
C TYR A 50 18.84 6.74 5.96
N VAL A 51 17.76 6.41 5.26
CA VAL A 51 17.69 5.17 4.48
C VAL A 51 18.54 5.28 3.21
N VAL A 52 18.59 6.46 2.58
CA VAL A 52 19.52 6.74 1.47
C VAL A 52 20.98 6.52 1.91
N HIS A 53 21.33 6.98 3.12
CA HIS A 53 22.66 6.73 3.69
C HIS A 53 22.94 5.24 3.90
N LEU A 54 21.95 4.46 4.38
CA LEU A 54 22.11 3.01 4.54
C LEU A 54 22.36 2.31 3.19
N TYR A 55 21.67 2.74 2.12
CA TYR A 55 21.94 2.25 0.77
C TYR A 55 23.38 2.59 0.32
N MET A 56 23.81 3.84 0.52
CA MET A 56 25.17 4.25 0.19
C MET A 56 26.21 3.38 0.91
N GLU A 57 26.04 3.13 2.22
CA GLU A 57 26.93 2.25 2.98
C GLU A 57 26.91 0.80 2.45
N ALA A 58 25.72 0.26 2.13
CA ALA A 58 25.58 -1.10 1.61
C ALA A 58 26.32 -1.24 0.27
N TYR A 59 26.19 -0.27 -0.64
CA TYR A 59 26.93 -0.24 -1.91
C TYR A 59 28.43 -0.10 -1.70
N LYS A 60 28.87 0.79 -0.81
CA LYS A 60 30.31 1.00 -0.49
C LYS A 60 30.96 -0.28 0.05
N ASN A 61 30.23 -1.01 0.89
CA ASN A 61 30.69 -2.26 1.48
C ASN A 61 30.45 -3.50 0.61
N LYS A 62 29.93 -3.31 -0.62
CA LYS A 62 29.66 -4.37 -1.60
C LYS A 62 28.83 -5.53 -1.03
N HIS A 63 27.80 -5.20 -0.26
CA HIS A 63 26.86 -6.21 0.23
C HIS A 63 26.19 -6.92 -0.94
N THR A 64 26.13 -8.24 -0.89
CA THR A 64 25.52 -9.08 -1.94
C THR A 64 24.01 -8.90 -2.02
N ASP A 65 23.37 -8.51 -0.91
CA ASP A 65 21.96 -8.16 -0.82
C ASP A 65 21.83 -6.83 -0.05
N ALA A 66 21.94 -5.75 -0.82
CA ALA A 66 21.87 -4.40 -0.28
C ALA A 66 20.46 -4.12 0.28
N ASP A 67 19.41 -4.54 -0.41
CA ASP A 67 18.02 -4.29 0.01
C ASP A 67 17.73 -4.93 1.37
N LYS A 68 18.05 -6.20 1.55
CA LYS A 68 17.84 -6.88 2.83
C LYS A 68 18.61 -6.20 3.97
N THR A 69 19.88 -5.88 3.74
CA THR A 69 20.71 -5.22 4.76
C THR A 69 20.14 -3.85 5.16
N VAL A 70 19.64 -3.09 4.19
CA VAL A 70 19.05 -1.77 4.43
C VAL A 70 17.71 -1.91 5.16
N LEU A 71 16.84 -2.85 4.75
CA LEU A 71 15.57 -3.11 5.41
C LEU A 71 15.73 -3.47 6.89
N ASP A 72 16.62 -4.40 7.20
CA ASP A 72 16.86 -4.83 8.58
C ASP A 72 17.30 -3.65 9.47
N LYS A 73 18.19 -2.79 8.98
CA LYS A 73 18.65 -1.60 9.72
C LYS A 73 17.57 -0.53 9.81
N ALA A 74 16.82 -0.29 8.72
CA ALA A 74 15.74 0.70 8.68
C ALA A 74 14.61 0.31 9.64
N TYR A 75 14.23 -0.96 9.70
CA TYR A 75 13.18 -1.45 10.61
C TYR A 75 13.62 -1.38 12.06
N THR A 76 14.86 -1.74 12.38
CA THR A 76 15.43 -1.55 13.73
C THR A 76 15.39 -0.06 14.13
N PHE A 77 15.70 0.85 13.21
CA PHE A 77 15.61 2.28 13.47
C PHE A 77 14.17 2.74 13.70
N ILE A 78 13.24 2.31 12.84
CA ILE A 78 11.81 2.64 12.96
C ILE A 78 11.27 2.11 14.30
N GLU A 79 11.57 0.88 14.66
CA GLU A 79 11.15 0.28 15.93
C GLU A 79 11.60 1.13 17.12
N ASN A 80 12.90 1.41 17.23
CA ASN A 80 13.49 2.05 18.39
C ASN A 80 13.23 3.56 18.50
N ASN A 81 13.05 4.25 17.35
CA ASN A 81 12.97 5.72 17.35
C ASN A 81 11.59 6.27 16.94
N VAL A 82 10.69 5.41 16.48
CA VAL A 82 9.33 5.80 16.09
C VAL A 82 8.32 4.95 16.83
N TRP A 83 8.32 3.62 16.59
CA TRP A 83 7.28 2.73 17.07
C TRP A 83 7.18 2.65 18.59
N LEU A 84 8.29 2.56 19.29
CA LEU A 84 8.33 2.50 20.75
C LEU A 84 7.92 3.82 21.42
N GLU A 85 8.07 4.95 20.74
CA GLU A 85 7.67 6.27 21.23
C GLU A 85 6.18 6.56 21.00
N LEU A 86 5.48 5.79 20.16
CA LEU A 86 4.06 5.95 19.90
C LEU A 86 3.23 5.40 21.06
N SER A 87 2.13 6.07 21.37
CA SER A 87 1.10 5.57 22.26
C SER A 87 0.38 4.35 21.66
N ASP A 88 -0.31 3.57 22.50
CA ASP A 88 -1.08 2.43 22.02
C ASP A 88 -2.19 2.84 21.04
N ASP A 89 -2.82 3.99 21.24
CA ASP A 89 -3.82 4.54 20.32
C ASP A 89 -3.21 4.87 18.95
N GLU A 90 -2.01 5.43 18.90
CA GLU A 90 -1.30 5.74 17.66
C GLU A 90 -0.86 4.47 16.93
N ARG A 91 -0.38 3.44 17.67
CA ARG A 91 -0.03 2.14 17.09
C ARG A 91 -1.26 1.45 16.51
N GLN A 92 -2.37 1.43 17.26
CA GLN A 92 -3.64 0.88 16.79
C GLN A 92 -4.17 1.62 15.56
N PHE A 93 -4.06 2.94 15.55
CA PHE A 93 -4.42 3.76 14.37
C PHE A 93 -3.60 3.36 13.15
N LEU A 94 -2.28 3.25 13.29
CA LEU A 94 -1.40 2.86 12.20
C LEU A 94 -1.70 1.46 11.67
N ALA A 95 -1.85 0.47 12.56
CA ALA A 95 -2.22 -0.89 12.19
C ALA A 95 -3.57 -0.92 11.45
N THR A 96 -4.55 -0.13 11.91
CA THR A 96 -5.87 -0.04 11.29
C THR A 96 -5.82 0.59 9.89
N MET A 97 -4.93 1.57 9.66
CA MET A 97 -4.84 2.28 8.39
C MET A 97 -3.87 1.64 7.38
N SER A 98 -2.97 0.74 7.83
CA SER A 98 -1.95 0.14 6.97
C SER A 98 -2.47 -0.78 5.86
N VAL A 99 -3.71 -1.22 5.96
CA VAL A 99 -4.38 -2.02 4.91
C VAL A 99 -4.73 -1.20 3.65
N PHE A 100 -4.61 0.13 3.72
CA PHE A 100 -4.79 1.01 2.56
C PHE A 100 -3.44 1.39 1.97
N SER A 101 -3.25 1.22 0.67
CA SER A 101 -2.08 1.76 -0.05
C SER A 101 -2.05 3.30 -0.02
N SER A 102 -3.24 3.91 -0.07
CA SER A 102 -3.46 5.34 0.20
C SER A 102 -4.92 5.57 0.59
N PHE A 103 -5.18 6.58 1.39
CA PHE A 103 -6.53 6.87 1.89
C PHE A 103 -6.78 8.37 2.02
N ASN A 104 -8.05 8.76 2.03
CA ASN A 104 -8.48 10.10 2.34
C ASN A 104 -9.02 10.19 3.77
N LEU A 105 -9.35 11.41 4.21
CA LEU A 105 -9.84 11.65 5.56
C LEU A 105 -11.17 10.94 5.84
N ASN A 106 -12.07 10.84 4.85
CA ASN A 106 -13.34 10.15 5.00
C ASN A 106 -13.12 8.64 5.21
N GLN A 107 -12.22 8.02 4.45
CA GLN A 107 -11.82 6.62 4.66
C GLN A 107 -11.19 6.41 6.04
N CYS A 108 -10.35 7.35 6.49
CA CYS A 108 -9.78 7.30 7.83
C CYS A 108 -10.86 7.29 8.91
N MET A 109 -11.85 8.19 8.83
CA MET A 109 -12.96 8.26 9.77
C MET A 109 -13.82 6.99 9.77
N LYS A 110 -14.18 6.48 8.60
CA LYS A 110 -14.94 5.23 8.43
C LYS A 110 -14.21 4.02 9.01
N GLN A 111 -12.90 3.93 8.74
CA GLN A 111 -12.07 2.80 9.15
C GLN A 111 -11.80 2.77 10.65
N THR A 112 -11.56 3.92 11.26
CA THR A 112 -11.17 4.04 12.67
C THR A 112 -12.35 4.33 13.62
N PHE A 113 -13.50 4.77 13.10
CA PHE A 113 -14.64 5.31 13.86
C PHE A 113 -14.30 6.55 14.70
N LEU A 114 -13.20 7.24 14.36
CA LEU A 114 -12.80 8.47 15.03
C LEU A 114 -13.45 9.69 14.37
N GLU A 115 -13.64 10.74 15.14
CA GLU A 115 -14.06 12.04 14.64
C GLU A 115 -12.94 12.69 13.80
N GLU A 116 -13.32 13.55 12.85
CA GLU A 116 -12.42 14.26 11.94
C GLU A 116 -11.23 14.90 12.67
N LYS A 117 -11.51 15.63 13.76
CA LYS A 117 -10.48 16.32 14.55
C LYS A 117 -9.44 15.36 15.12
N MET A 118 -9.84 14.16 15.55
CA MET A 118 -8.93 13.16 16.08
C MET A 118 -8.11 12.51 14.96
N CYS A 119 -8.75 12.18 13.83
CA CYS A 119 -8.04 11.69 12.64
C CYS A 119 -6.97 12.68 12.20
N LEU A 120 -7.31 13.97 12.06
CA LEU A 120 -6.35 15.01 11.67
C LEU A 120 -5.21 15.18 12.69
N LYS A 121 -5.51 15.05 13.97
CA LYS A 121 -4.49 15.09 15.02
C LYS A 121 -3.47 13.95 14.82
N LEU A 122 -3.94 12.71 14.67
CA LEU A 122 -3.10 11.52 14.49
C LEU A 122 -2.29 11.61 13.18
N LEU A 123 -2.94 11.98 12.08
CA LEU A 123 -2.30 12.13 10.77
C LEU A 123 -1.18 13.18 10.75
N ASN A 124 -1.29 14.23 11.58
CA ASN A 124 -0.28 15.28 11.69
C ASN A 124 0.80 15.01 12.75
N SER A 125 0.49 14.22 13.79
CA SER A 125 1.45 13.91 14.87
C SER A 125 2.39 12.77 14.52
N ILE A 126 1.90 11.77 13.75
CA ILE A 126 2.67 10.56 13.45
C ILE A 126 3.67 10.86 12.31
N PRO A 127 4.97 10.64 12.56
CA PRO A 127 5.97 10.75 11.50
C PRO A 127 5.76 9.67 10.43
N LEU A 128 6.33 9.87 9.23
CA LEU A 128 6.29 8.91 8.13
C LEU A 128 4.91 8.72 7.45
N ILE A 129 3.89 9.49 7.83
CA ILE A 129 2.67 9.67 7.03
C ILE A 129 2.89 10.85 6.08
N ASN A 130 2.68 10.62 4.80
CA ASN A 130 2.79 11.61 3.75
C ASN A 130 1.40 12.07 3.30
N TYR A 131 1.27 13.35 2.99
CA TYR A 131 0.07 13.92 2.38
C TYR A 131 0.39 14.45 0.98
N ASP A 132 -0.38 14.01 0.02
CA ASP A 132 -0.32 14.50 -1.36
C ASP A 132 -1.45 15.53 -1.58
N GLU A 133 -1.07 16.78 -1.81
CA GLU A 133 -2.01 17.89 -2.00
C GLU A 133 -2.81 17.77 -3.31
N HIS A 134 -2.24 17.15 -4.36
CA HIS A 134 -2.90 17.01 -5.65
C HIS A 134 -4.03 15.97 -5.59
N THR A 135 -3.74 14.82 -4.99
CA THR A 135 -4.72 13.73 -4.84
C THR A 135 -5.55 13.86 -3.57
N ARG A 136 -5.15 14.71 -2.62
CA ARG A 136 -5.73 14.86 -1.28
C ARG A 136 -5.78 13.53 -0.52
N ARG A 137 -4.74 12.73 -0.67
CA ARG A 137 -4.63 11.41 -0.04
C ARG A 137 -3.41 11.35 0.88
N TYR A 138 -3.56 10.52 1.89
CA TYR A 138 -2.48 10.13 2.79
C TYR A 138 -1.92 8.78 2.36
N SER A 139 -0.64 8.56 2.59
CA SER A 139 0.05 7.29 2.40
C SER A 139 1.19 7.16 3.40
N PHE A 140 1.62 5.93 3.66
CA PHE A 140 2.81 5.72 4.46
C PHE A 140 4.08 5.87 3.61
N ASN A 141 5.21 6.17 4.30
CA ASN A 141 6.51 6.02 3.65
C ASN A 141 6.73 4.54 3.36
N PRO A 142 7.24 4.12 2.18
CA PRO A 142 7.38 2.71 1.82
C PRO A 142 8.16 1.87 2.84
N MET A 143 9.19 2.45 3.48
CA MET A 143 9.92 1.75 4.53
C MET A 143 9.09 1.51 5.78
N PHE A 144 8.22 2.47 6.12
CA PHE A 144 7.32 2.33 7.26
C PHE A 144 6.15 1.38 6.93
N ASP A 145 5.65 1.44 5.71
CA ASP A 145 4.61 0.52 5.23
C ASP A 145 5.08 -0.94 5.35
N GLY A 146 6.29 -1.25 4.87
CA GLY A 146 6.87 -2.58 5.03
C GLY A 146 7.10 -3.00 6.49
N PHE A 147 7.47 -2.07 7.38
CA PHE A 147 7.59 -2.34 8.82
C PHE A 147 6.25 -2.66 9.46
N ILE A 148 5.21 -1.86 9.18
CA ILE A 148 3.89 -2.04 9.80
C ILE A 148 3.21 -3.33 9.32
N LEU A 149 3.50 -3.81 8.11
CA LEU A 149 3.03 -5.11 7.64
C LEU A 149 3.59 -6.26 8.51
N GLN A 150 4.85 -6.19 8.95
CA GLN A 150 5.40 -7.17 9.89
C GLN A 150 4.69 -7.12 11.25
N VAL A 151 4.32 -5.93 11.72
CA VAL A 151 3.53 -5.77 12.95
C VAL A 151 2.15 -6.42 12.80
N LEU A 152 1.50 -6.28 11.63
CA LEU A 152 0.22 -6.94 11.37
C LEU A 152 0.35 -8.47 11.35
N ASP A 153 1.45 -9.02 10.84
CA ASP A 153 1.69 -10.47 10.81
C ASP A 153 1.81 -11.07 12.24
N GLU A 154 2.19 -10.25 13.23
CA GLU A 154 2.25 -10.64 14.64
C GLU A 154 0.92 -10.46 15.39
N MET A 155 -0.05 -9.76 14.80
CA MET A 155 -1.37 -9.54 15.39
C MET A 155 -2.26 -10.79 15.28
N PRO A 156 -3.29 -10.93 16.16
CA PRO A 156 -4.28 -12.00 16.03
C PRO A 156 -4.96 -11.96 14.66
N VAL A 157 -5.01 -13.10 13.97
CA VAL A 157 -5.58 -13.24 12.61
C VAL A 157 -7.00 -12.68 12.53
N ASP A 158 -7.84 -12.93 13.54
CA ASP A 158 -9.21 -12.42 13.60
C ASP A 158 -9.29 -10.89 13.63
N GLU A 159 -8.32 -10.23 14.26
CA GLU A 159 -8.25 -8.77 14.33
C GLU A 159 -7.83 -8.19 12.98
N VAL A 160 -6.78 -8.74 12.38
CA VAL A 160 -6.31 -8.35 11.04
C VAL A 160 -7.41 -8.55 10.01
N THR A 161 -8.12 -9.70 10.07
CA THR A 161 -9.26 -9.98 9.18
C THR A 161 -10.36 -8.93 9.33
N LYS A 162 -10.74 -8.54 10.55
CA LYS A 162 -11.75 -7.49 10.79
C LYS A 162 -11.33 -6.14 10.22
N ILE A 163 -10.07 -5.75 10.42
CA ILE A 163 -9.51 -4.51 9.88
C ILE A 163 -9.56 -4.54 8.35
N THR A 164 -9.12 -5.64 7.73
CA THR A 164 -9.07 -5.80 6.28
C THR A 164 -10.47 -5.80 5.64
N LEU A 165 -11.42 -6.49 6.24
CA LEU A 165 -12.80 -6.53 5.73
C LEU A 165 -13.47 -5.16 5.82
N ARG A 166 -13.27 -4.42 6.90
CA ARG A 166 -13.79 -3.05 7.01
C ARG A 166 -13.18 -2.13 5.95
N ALA A 167 -11.90 -2.28 5.67
CA ALA A 167 -11.25 -1.52 4.60
C ALA A 167 -11.78 -1.89 3.21
N ALA A 168 -12.09 -3.17 2.98
CA ALA A 168 -12.74 -3.63 1.76
C ALA A 168 -14.14 -3.00 1.60
N ASP A 169 -14.98 -3.07 2.65
CA ASP A 169 -16.30 -2.45 2.67
C ASP A 169 -16.22 -0.92 2.43
N THR A 170 -15.23 -0.25 3.06
CA THR A 170 -14.98 1.20 2.87
C THR A 170 -14.57 1.54 1.43
N ASN A 171 -13.70 0.75 0.82
CA ASN A 171 -13.31 0.95 -0.58
C ASN A 171 -14.46 0.72 -1.53
N LEU A 172 -15.29 -0.29 -1.27
CA LEU A 172 -16.48 -0.59 -2.05
C LEU A 172 -17.47 0.60 -2.03
N ASP A 173 -17.77 1.13 -0.85
CA ASP A 173 -18.65 2.30 -0.65
C ASP A 173 -18.16 3.55 -1.40
N ASP A 174 -16.83 3.69 -1.52
CA ASP A 174 -16.19 4.82 -2.19
C ASP A 174 -15.99 4.57 -3.71
N GLY A 175 -16.49 3.44 -4.26
CA GLY A 175 -16.36 3.07 -5.68
C GLY A 175 -14.95 2.59 -6.07
N ASN A 176 -14.08 2.29 -5.10
CA ASN A 176 -12.75 1.73 -5.35
C ASN A 176 -12.83 0.20 -5.48
N TYR A 177 -13.59 -0.29 -6.45
CA TYR A 177 -13.97 -1.70 -6.58
C TYR A 177 -12.77 -2.67 -6.62
N PHE A 178 -11.72 -2.32 -7.36
CA PHE A 178 -10.55 -3.19 -7.45
C PHE A 178 -9.82 -3.35 -6.11
N GLU A 179 -9.64 -2.27 -5.36
CA GLU A 179 -9.02 -2.35 -4.02
C GLU A 179 -9.91 -3.13 -3.04
N ALA A 180 -11.23 -2.99 -3.14
CA ALA A 180 -12.16 -3.81 -2.37
C ALA A 180 -12.03 -5.30 -2.72
N MET A 181 -12.02 -5.66 -4.02
CA MET A 181 -11.81 -7.03 -4.51
C MET A 181 -10.52 -7.64 -3.97
N LYS A 182 -9.43 -6.89 -4.05
CA LYS A 182 -8.10 -7.31 -3.56
C LYS A 182 -8.14 -7.62 -2.06
N LEU A 183 -8.75 -6.77 -1.24
CA LEU A 183 -8.86 -6.96 0.20
C LEU A 183 -9.79 -8.13 0.57
N TYR A 184 -10.91 -8.31 -0.14
CA TYR A 184 -11.77 -9.49 0.04
C TYR A 184 -11.07 -10.79 -0.34
N SER A 185 -10.33 -10.81 -1.47
CA SER A 185 -9.52 -11.95 -1.90
C SER A 185 -8.48 -12.30 -0.84
N HIS A 186 -7.74 -11.31 -0.33
CA HIS A 186 -6.76 -11.50 0.72
C HIS A 186 -7.37 -12.09 2.01
N SER A 187 -8.60 -11.69 2.35
CA SER A 187 -9.36 -12.20 3.50
C SER A 187 -10.12 -13.50 3.19
N LYS A 188 -10.03 -14.04 1.98
CA LYS A 188 -10.76 -15.22 1.48
C LYS A 188 -12.30 -15.10 1.52
N GLU A 189 -12.78 -13.86 1.48
CA GLU A 189 -14.21 -13.53 1.47
C GLU A 189 -14.73 -13.38 0.03
N TYR A 190 -14.48 -14.38 -0.81
CA TYR A 190 -14.80 -14.37 -2.25
C TYR A 190 -16.28 -14.16 -2.52
N ARG A 191 -17.18 -14.68 -1.65
CA ARG A 191 -18.63 -14.47 -1.77
C ARG A 191 -18.99 -12.99 -1.83
N LYS A 192 -18.33 -12.13 -1.04
CA LYS A 192 -18.57 -10.70 -1.05
C LYS A 192 -18.22 -10.06 -2.39
N ILE A 193 -17.18 -10.53 -3.06
CA ILE A 193 -16.78 -10.00 -4.38
C ILE A 193 -17.91 -10.22 -5.40
N TYR A 194 -18.48 -11.42 -5.41
CA TYR A 194 -19.51 -11.79 -6.37
C TYR A 194 -20.90 -11.20 -6.07
N GLN A 195 -21.15 -10.78 -4.84
CA GLN A 195 -22.43 -10.17 -4.44
C GLN A 195 -22.60 -8.72 -4.91
N HIS A 196 -21.51 -8.09 -5.37
CA HIS A 196 -21.52 -6.71 -5.81
C HIS A 196 -21.56 -6.62 -7.33
N ASN A 197 -22.41 -5.72 -7.85
CA ASN A 197 -22.45 -5.39 -9.28
C ASN A 197 -21.25 -4.53 -9.62
N ILE A 198 -20.13 -5.17 -9.91
CA ILE A 198 -18.88 -4.50 -10.33
C ILE A 198 -18.85 -4.54 -11.85
N ASP A 199 -18.85 -3.37 -12.48
CA ASP A 199 -18.77 -3.25 -13.93
C ASP A 199 -17.34 -3.47 -14.43
N PHE A 200 -17.23 -4.08 -15.63
CA PHE A 200 -15.91 -4.29 -16.25
C PHE A 200 -15.12 -2.99 -16.41
N ILE A 201 -15.81 -1.87 -16.70
CA ILE A 201 -15.15 -0.58 -16.88
C ILE A 201 -14.41 -0.11 -15.62
N ASP A 202 -14.89 -0.50 -14.44
CA ASP A 202 -14.30 -0.11 -13.16
C ASP A 202 -12.99 -0.86 -12.87
N ILE A 203 -12.85 -2.08 -13.37
CA ILE A 203 -11.68 -2.93 -13.14
C ILE A 203 -10.72 -3.00 -14.34
N TYR A 204 -11.17 -2.60 -15.53
CA TYR A 204 -10.37 -2.66 -16.76
C TYR A 204 -8.99 -1.96 -16.66
N PRO A 205 -8.85 -0.77 -16.04
CA PRO A 205 -7.54 -0.15 -15.84
C PRO A 205 -6.54 -1.00 -15.07
N TYR A 206 -7.02 -1.88 -14.20
CA TYR A 206 -6.20 -2.78 -13.38
C TYR A 206 -5.85 -4.08 -14.13
N VAL A 207 -6.71 -4.52 -15.03
CA VAL A 207 -6.41 -5.62 -15.97
C VAL A 207 -5.25 -5.21 -16.88
N ILE A 208 -5.29 -4.00 -17.45
CA ILE A 208 -4.19 -3.48 -18.29
C ILE A 208 -2.87 -3.38 -17.51
N LYS A 209 -2.92 -3.02 -16.23
CA LYS A 209 -1.75 -2.91 -15.35
C LYS A 209 -1.19 -4.27 -14.89
N GLN A 210 -1.68 -5.36 -15.46
CA GLN A 210 -1.22 -6.73 -15.21
C GLN A 210 -1.35 -7.20 -13.74
N ASN A 211 -2.43 -6.83 -13.05
CA ASN A 211 -2.75 -7.35 -11.71
C ASN A 211 -3.30 -8.79 -11.78
N LYS A 212 -2.61 -9.67 -12.50
CA LYS A 212 -3.00 -11.04 -12.80
C LYS A 212 -3.33 -11.85 -11.54
N ASP A 213 -2.53 -11.71 -10.50
CA ASP A 213 -2.60 -12.54 -9.30
C ASP A 213 -3.95 -12.44 -8.59
N VAL A 214 -4.52 -11.23 -8.51
CA VAL A 214 -5.85 -11.02 -7.89
C VAL A 214 -6.95 -11.76 -8.68
N PHE A 215 -6.93 -11.63 -10.01
CA PHE A 215 -7.94 -12.27 -10.86
C PHE A 215 -7.81 -13.79 -10.89
N THR A 216 -6.58 -14.31 -10.87
CA THR A 216 -6.34 -15.76 -10.80
C THR A 216 -6.73 -16.34 -9.44
N ASP A 217 -6.48 -15.62 -8.36
CA ASP A 217 -6.90 -16.04 -7.02
C ASP A 217 -8.43 -16.11 -6.92
N ILE A 218 -9.14 -15.07 -7.35
CA ILE A 218 -10.61 -15.04 -7.37
C ILE A 218 -11.16 -16.20 -8.23
N ALA A 219 -10.57 -16.44 -9.41
CA ALA A 219 -11.01 -17.51 -10.30
C ALA A 219 -10.81 -18.91 -9.69
N ASN A 220 -9.70 -19.13 -8.99
CA ASN A 220 -9.42 -20.41 -8.33
C ASN A 220 -10.42 -20.76 -7.22
N HIS A 221 -11.05 -19.74 -6.62
CA HIS A 221 -12.03 -19.92 -5.56
C HIS A 221 -13.49 -19.73 -6.02
N TYR A 222 -13.73 -19.71 -7.32
CA TYR A 222 -15.07 -19.58 -7.91
C TYR A 222 -16.01 -20.72 -7.46
N TRP A 223 -15.48 -21.92 -7.24
CA TRP A 223 -16.22 -23.12 -6.85
C TRP A 223 -16.73 -23.09 -5.41
N ASP A 224 -16.15 -22.26 -4.57
CA ASP A 224 -16.51 -22.10 -3.16
C ASP A 224 -17.75 -21.20 -2.97
N ILE A 225 -18.36 -20.74 -4.10
CA ILE A 225 -19.43 -19.75 -4.11
C ILE A 225 -20.71 -20.38 -4.67
N GLU A 226 -21.85 -20.08 -4.05
CA GLU A 226 -23.16 -20.44 -4.60
C GLU A 226 -23.39 -19.75 -5.94
N LYS A 227 -23.61 -20.53 -6.98
CA LYS A 227 -23.56 -20.12 -8.38
C LYS A 227 -24.75 -19.28 -8.86
N GLU A 228 -25.85 -19.22 -8.12
CA GLU A 228 -27.06 -18.53 -8.56
C GLU A 228 -26.89 -17.00 -8.57
N GLY A 229 -26.97 -16.42 -9.76
CA GLY A 229 -27.07 -14.96 -9.94
C GLY A 229 -25.77 -14.21 -10.20
N HIS A 230 -24.60 -14.89 -10.31
CA HIS A 230 -23.29 -14.22 -10.43
C HIS A 230 -22.63 -14.36 -11.81
N TYR A 231 -23.40 -14.68 -12.85
CA TYR A 231 -22.87 -14.94 -14.20
C TYR A 231 -22.17 -13.75 -14.84
N GLU A 232 -22.67 -12.53 -14.63
CA GLU A 232 -22.08 -11.32 -15.22
C GLU A 232 -20.66 -11.10 -14.71
N PHE A 233 -20.46 -11.16 -13.40
CA PHE A 233 -19.14 -11.01 -12.83
C PHE A 233 -18.18 -12.15 -13.21
N SER A 234 -18.69 -13.37 -13.32
CA SER A 234 -17.92 -14.52 -13.80
C SER A 234 -17.41 -14.31 -15.22
N LEU A 235 -18.22 -13.74 -16.12
CA LEU A 235 -17.79 -13.36 -17.47
C LEU A 235 -16.71 -12.27 -17.45
N ILE A 236 -16.79 -11.32 -16.53
CA ILE A 236 -15.77 -10.29 -16.35
C ILE A 236 -14.43 -10.94 -15.93
N ILE A 237 -14.45 -11.89 -15.01
CA ILE A 237 -13.24 -12.63 -14.60
C ILE A 237 -12.69 -13.45 -15.77
N CYS A 238 -13.56 -14.17 -16.52
CA CYS A 238 -13.14 -14.90 -17.72
C CYS A 238 -12.46 -13.99 -18.75
N PHE A 239 -13.04 -12.82 -19.03
CA PHE A 239 -12.46 -11.86 -19.96
C PHE A 239 -11.09 -11.35 -19.47
N SER A 240 -10.98 -11.03 -18.18
CA SER A 240 -9.73 -10.60 -17.58
C SER A 240 -8.63 -11.68 -17.70
N LEU A 241 -8.98 -12.93 -17.43
CA LEU A 241 -8.08 -14.08 -17.59
C LEU A 241 -7.64 -14.29 -19.05
N LEU A 242 -8.54 -14.07 -20.03
CA LEU A 242 -8.16 -14.08 -21.46
C LEU A 242 -7.13 -13.03 -21.80
N MET A 243 -7.27 -11.83 -21.23
CA MET A 243 -6.29 -10.74 -21.41
C MET A 243 -4.92 -11.10 -20.83
N PHE A 244 -4.88 -11.93 -19.79
CA PHE A 244 -3.66 -12.49 -19.20
C PHE A 244 -3.15 -13.77 -19.89
N ASN A 245 -3.83 -14.22 -20.96
CA ASN A 245 -3.53 -15.46 -21.68
C ASN A 245 -3.72 -16.76 -20.84
N GLU A 246 -4.58 -16.72 -19.81
CA GLU A 246 -4.92 -17.86 -18.94
C GLU A 246 -6.08 -18.70 -19.51
N LYS A 247 -5.91 -19.22 -20.73
CA LYS A 247 -6.96 -19.93 -21.48
C LYS A 247 -7.51 -21.15 -20.74
N HIS A 248 -6.66 -21.92 -20.08
CA HIS A 248 -7.08 -23.14 -19.37
C HIS A 248 -8.05 -22.80 -18.23
N MET A 249 -7.78 -21.74 -17.47
CA MET A 249 -8.68 -21.32 -16.38
C MET A 249 -10.04 -20.87 -16.94
N VAL A 250 -10.03 -20.18 -18.07
CA VAL A 250 -11.27 -19.75 -18.76
C VAL A 250 -12.09 -20.95 -19.21
N GLU A 251 -11.46 -21.96 -19.85
CA GLU A 251 -12.15 -23.18 -20.26
C GLU A 251 -12.80 -23.89 -19.07
N THR A 252 -12.10 -23.97 -17.93
CA THR A 252 -12.62 -24.55 -16.70
C THR A 252 -13.83 -23.77 -16.17
N LEU A 253 -13.75 -22.44 -16.10
CA LEU A 253 -14.85 -21.60 -15.62
C LEU A 253 -16.07 -21.64 -16.55
N LEU A 254 -15.88 -21.64 -17.88
CA LEU A 254 -16.96 -21.64 -18.85
C LEU A 254 -17.73 -22.97 -18.90
N THR A 255 -17.07 -24.12 -18.65
CA THR A 255 -17.77 -25.44 -18.60
C THR A 255 -18.78 -25.51 -17.47
N ASP A 256 -18.72 -24.64 -16.50
CA ASP A 256 -19.62 -24.60 -15.35
C ASP A 256 -20.71 -23.51 -15.44
N ILE A 257 -20.52 -22.52 -16.32
CA ILE A 257 -21.50 -21.47 -16.58
C ILE A 257 -22.55 -21.94 -17.62
N THR A 258 -22.22 -22.97 -18.40
CA THR A 258 -23.11 -23.58 -19.42
C THR A 258 -23.83 -24.80 -18.88
#